data_3ae7a977eb09ab39ef1d3f92dbf3b457
#
_entry.id   3ae7a977eb09ab39ef1d3f92dbf3b457
#
_cell.length_a   1.000
_cell.length_b   1.000
_cell.length_c   1.000
_cell.angle_alpha   90.00
_cell.angle_beta   90.00
_cell.angle_gamma   90.00
#
_symmetry.space_group_name_H-M   'P 1'
#
loop_
_entity.id
_entity.type
_entity.pdbx_description
1 polymer ?
#
loop_
_entity_poly.entity_id
_entity_poly.type
_entity_poly.pdbx_seq_one_letter_code
_entity_poly.pdbx_strand_id
1 'polypeptide(L)'
;MAYLEIIGLGKHFGGADVLHDVDLTLEKGQILSLIGPSGEGKTTFLRCLNFLETPDCGIIRLNGETLFDAAQAKAKAKPSRRAFGLVFQAFHLFPQYTVLENVTLAPTLAKKGTPAELREKALDLIAKVGLSDKATSYPNTLSGGQQQRAAIARALAMEPDVLCFDEPTSALDPLLTKEVLNVIRLLKEEGRTMIVVTHEMGFAREASDQVAFLSGGTVAELGTPQDIFERPKTEALQRFLRE
;
A
#
# COMPACT_ATOMS: atom_id res chain seq x y z
N MET A 1 -11.32 8.67 -17.21
CA MET A 1 -10.29 9.35 -16.38
C MET A 1 -9.84 8.34 -15.37
N ALA A 2 -8.54 8.17 -15.21
CA ALA A 2 -7.99 7.24 -14.21
C ALA A 2 -8.46 7.64 -12.80
N TYR A 3 -8.63 6.65 -11.92
CA TYR A 3 -9.06 6.89 -10.54
C TYR A 3 -7.94 7.50 -9.69
N LEU A 4 -6.71 7.02 -9.87
CA LEU A 4 -5.49 7.62 -9.32
C LEU A 4 -4.58 8.04 -10.47
N GLU A 5 -4.09 9.27 -10.43
CA GLU A 5 -3.12 9.82 -11.38
C GLU A 5 -1.93 10.40 -10.61
N ILE A 6 -0.74 9.99 -10.97
CA ILE A 6 0.53 10.46 -10.46
C ILE A 6 1.31 10.97 -11.65
N ILE A 7 1.75 12.22 -11.62
CA ILE A 7 2.36 12.91 -12.76
C ILE A 7 3.66 13.57 -12.30
N GLY A 8 4.79 13.14 -12.85
CA GLY A 8 6.11 13.71 -12.62
C GLY A 8 6.53 13.73 -11.15
N LEU A 9 6.13 12.68 -10.37
CA LEU A 9 6.43 12.64 -8.94
C LEU A 9 7.93 12.47 -8.72
N GLY A 10 8.51 13.35 -7.89
CA GLY A 10 9.91 13.27 -7.51
C GLY A 10 10.15 13.52 -6.03
N LYS A 11 11.25 12.92 -5.51
CA LYS A 11 11.69 13.04 -4.13
C LYS A 11 13.20 13.00 -4.01
N HIS A 12 13.76 13.99 -3.29
CA HIS A 12 15.19 14.12 -3.03
C HIS A 12 15.47 13.96 -1.53
N PHE A 13 16.60 13.35 -1.19
CA PHE A 13 17.12 13.29 0.16
C PHE A 13 18.62 13.59 0.16
N GLY A 14 19.05 14.62 0.88
CA GLY A 14 20.47 14.91 1.08
C GLY A 14 21.30 15.08 -0.20
N GLY A 15 20.68 15.54 -1.30
CA GLY A 15 21.33 15.72 -2.60
C GLY A 15 21.27 14.48 -3.52
N ALA A 16 20.63 13.38 -3.09
CA ALA A 16 20.38 12.23 -3.94
C ALA A 16 18.92 12.22 -4.43
N ASP A 17 18.73 12.02 -5.73
CA ASP A 17 17.42 11.84 -6.36
C ASP A 17 16.98 10.39 -6.12
N VAL A 18 15.97 10.21 -5.26
CA VAL A 18 15.44 8.87 -4.95
C VAL A 18 14.27 8.52 -5.87
N LEU A 19 13.47 9.52 -6.23
CA LEU A 19 12.42 9.42 -7.24
C LEU A 19 12.49 10.62 -8.16
N HIS A 20 12.33 10.37 -9.46
CA HIS A 20 12.25 11.43 -10.48
C HIS A 20 11.30 10.99 -11.61
N ASP A 21 10.50 11.93 -12.08
CA ASP A 21 9.57 11.76 -13.21
C ASP A 21 8.74 10.46 -13.15
N VAL A 22 8.22 10.15 -11.94
CA VAL A 22 7.38 8.97 -11.76
C VAL A 22 5.97 9.29 -12.23
N ASP A 23 5.58 8.69 -13.36
CA ASP A 23 4.23 8.73 -13.90
C ASP A 23 3.52 7.39 -13.71
N LEU A 24 2.28 7.43 -13.19
CA LEU A 24 1.49 6.24 -12.95
C LEU A 24 0.00 6.54 -12.93
N THR A 25 -0.78 5.65 -13.50
CA THR A 25 -2.25 5.72 -13.45
C THR A 25 -2.83 4.39 -12.97
N LEU A 26 -3.95 4.46 -12.23
CA LEU A 26 -4.64 3.27 -11.74
C LEU A 26 -6.16 3.51 -11.80
N GLU A 27 -6.90 2.54 -12.33
CA GLU A 27 -8.36 2.57 -12.32
C GLU A 27 -8.92 2.08 -10.98
N LYS A 28 -10.16 2.47 -10.69
CA LYS A 28 -10.84 2.03 -9.48
C LYS A 28 -11.01 0.52 -9.45
N GLY A 29 -10.70 -0.10 -8.32
CA GLY A 29 -10.83 -1.54 -8.13
C GLY A 29 -9.65 -2.35 -8.67
N GLN A 30 -8.65 -1.71 -9.28
CA GLN A 30 -7.46 -2.40 -9.78
C GLN A 30 -6.38 -2.56 -8.70
N ILE A 31 -5.55 -3.59 -8.89
CA ILE A 31 -4.29 -3.78 -8.18
C ILE A 31 -3.12 -3.43 -9.09
N LEU A 32 -2.26 -2.52 -8.61
CA LEU A 32 -0.94 -2.28 -9.15
C LEU A 32 0.10 -2.97 -8.26
N SER A 33 0.89 -3.88 -8.79
CA SER A 33 2.12 -4.32 -8.13
C SER A 33 3.30 -3.46 -8.56
N LEU A 34 4.07 -2.96 -7.58
CA LEU A 34 5.31 -2.24 -7.81
C LEU A 34 6.48 -3.16 -7.46
N ILE A 35 7.26 -3.54 -8.46
CA ILE A 35 8.43 -4.42 -8.35
C ILE A 35 9.72 -3.68 -8.70
N GLY A 36 10.86 -4.23 -8.34
CA GLY A 36 12.19 -3.67 -8.66
C GLY A 36 13.21 -3.97 -7.56
N PRO A 37 14.50 -3.71 -7.82
CA PRO A 37 15.58 -3.95 -6.86
C PRO A 37 15.39 -3.18 -5.54
N SER A 38 16.05 -3.65 -4.48
CA SER A 38 16.06 -2.95 -3.20
C SER A 38 16.78 -1.60 -3.34
N GLY A 39 16.27 -0.58 -2.65
CA GLY A 39 16.87 0.78 -2.68
C GLY A 39 16.38 1.68 -3.81
N GLU A 40 15.61 1.20 -4.78
CA GLU A 40 15.13 1.96 -5.95
C GLU A 40 14.00 2.96 -5.65
N GLY A 41 13.62 3.16 -4.38
CA GLY A 41 12.63 4.18 -4.00
C GLY A 41 11.19 3.68 -3.84
N LYS A 42 10.90 2.36 -3.92
CA LYS A 42 9.53 1.81 -3.81
C LYS A 42 8.82 2.22 -2.51
N THR A 43 9.47 2.06 -1.36
CA THR A 43 8.96 2.51 -0.05
C THR A 43 8.79 4.04 0.00
N THR A 44 9.74 4.79 -0.57
CA THR A 44 9.66 6.25 -0.65
C THR A 44 8.45 6.69 -1.47
N PHE A 45 8.19 6.02 -2.58
CA PHE A 45 6.99 6.26 -3.40
C PHE A 45 5.70 6.08 -2.58
N LEU A 46 5.54 4.96 -1.86
CA LEU A 46 4.37 4.75 -1.00
C LEU A 46 4.28 5.78 0.13
N ARG A 47 5.40 6.19 0.72
CA ARG A 47 5.42 7.23 1.75
C ARG A 47 5.01 8.59 1.18
N CYS A 48 5.39 8.92 -0.06
CA CYS A 48 4.93 10.12 -0.74
C CYS A 48 3.41 10.10 -0.98
N LEU A 49 2.84 8.99 -1.44
CA LEU A 49 1.40 8.84 -1.64
C LEU A 49 0.62 8.99 -0.33
N ASN A 50 1.15 8.45 0.76
CA ASN A 50 0.54 8.53 2.09
C ASN A 50 0.88 9.84 2.84
N PHE A 51 1.60 10.77 2.21
CA PHE A 51 2.04 12.04 2.80
C PHE A 51 2.82 11.88 4.11
N LEU A 52 3.51 10.76 4.26
CA LEU A 52 4.53 10.54 5.30
C LEU A 52 5.84 11.24 4.90
N GLU A 53 6.09 11.31 3.59
CA GLU A 53 7.11 12.14 2.98
C GLU A 53 6.42 13.12 2.02
N THR A 54 6.82 14.39 2.05
CA THR A 54 6.30 15.37 1.10
C THR A 54 7.07 15.24 -0.22
N PRO A 55 6.41 14.99 -1.36
CA PRO A 55 7.09 15.04 -2.66
C PRO A 55 7.71 16.42 -2.91
N ASP A 56 8.82 16.46 -3.64
CA ASP A 56 9.48 17.71 -4.00
C ASP A 56 8.98 18.26 -5.33
N CYS A 57 8.48 17.41 -6.22
CA CYS A 57 7.82 17.78 -7.47
C CYS A 57 6.69 16.82 -7.83
N GLY A 58 5.90 17.19 -8.83
CA GLY A 58 4.81 16.38 -9.37
C GLY A 58 3.41 16.72 -8.84
N ILE A 59 2.45 15.94 -9.31
CA ILE A 59 1.02 16.09 -8.98
C ILE A 59 0.46 14.72 -8.59
N ILE A 60 -0.39 14.68 -7.57
CA ILE A 60 -1.17 13.49 -7.18
C ILE A 60 -2.65 13.87 -7.25
N ARG A 61 -3.42 13.14 -8.07
CA ARG A 61 -4.87 13.28 -8.17
C ARG A 61 -5.56 11.97 -7.83
N LEU A 62 -6.68 12.06 -7.14
CA LEU A 62 -7.53 10.92 -6.83
C LEU A 62 -8.98 11.26 -7.16
N ASN A 63 -9.62 10.44 -7.99
CA ASN A 63 -10.99 10.64 -8.47
C ASN A 63 -11.24 12.07 -9.02
N GLY A 64 -10.27 12.60 -9.78
CA GLY A 64 -10.29 13.94 -10.34
C GLY A 64 -9.94 15.08 -9.37
N GLU A 65 -9.86 14.82 -8.06
CA GLU A 65 -9.44 15.79 -7.05
C GLU A 65 -7.91 15.84 -6.95
N THR A 66 -7.31 17.03 -6.99
CA THR A 66 -5.88 17.23 -6.76
C THR A 66 -5.59 17.17 -5.27
N LEU A 67 -4.91 16.13 -4.83
CA LEU A 67 -4.49 15.95 -3.43
C LEU A 67 -3.14 16.64 -3.15
N PHE A 68 -2.27 16.70 -4.15
CA PHE A 68 -0.98 17.35 -4.09
C PHE A 68 -0.61 17.95 -5.44
N ASP A 69 -0.04 19.13 -5.41
CA ASP A 69 0.56 19.82 -6.57
C ASP A 69 1.76 20.62 -6.07
N ALA A 70 2.96 20.22 -6.46
CA ALA A 70 4.20 20.86 -6.03
C ALA A 70 4.27 22.35 -6.42
N ALA A 71 3.67 22.75 -7.54
CA ALA A 71 3.63 24.15 -7.97
C ALA A 71 2.75 25.00 -7.02
N GLN A 72 1.77 24.39 -6.35
CA GLN A 72 0.83 25.04 -5.44
C GLN A 72 1.11 24.72 -3.95
N ALA A 73 2.05 23.83 -3.64
CA ALA A 73 2.33 23.33 -2.28
C ALA A 73 2.70 24.42 -1.27
N LYS A 74 3.19 25.58 -1.73
CA LYS A 74 3.40 26.79 -0.89
C LYS A 74 2.09 27.44 -0.44
N ALA A 75 0.95 27.07 -1.02
CA ALA A 75 -0.37 27.63 -0.77
C ALA A 75 -1.38 26.58 -0.30
N LYS A 76 -1.19 25.95 0.87
CA LYS A 76 -2.25 25.27 1.64
C LYS A 76 -2.82 23.93 1.14
N ALA A 77 -2.08 23.03 0.54
CA ALA A 77 -2.59 21.66 0.48
C ALA A 77 -2.44 21.00 1.86
N LYS A 78 -3.54 20.90 2.62
CA LYS A 78 -3.64 19.86 3.65
C LYS A 78 -4.00 18.58 2.90
N PRO A 79 -3.02 17.70 2.63
CA PRO A 79 -3.33 16.48 1.92
C PRO A 79 -4.39 15.71 2.69
N SER A 80 -5.38 15.17 1.97
CA SER A 80 -6.38 14.30 2.58
C SER A 80 -5.67 13.03 3.04
N ARG A 81 -5.19 13.02 4.30
CA ARG A 81 -4.56 11.84 4.93
C ARG A 81 -5.48 10.62 5.02
N ARG A 82 -6.70 10.74 4.47
CA ARG A 82 -7.71 9.68 4.45
C ARG A 82 -7.79 8.96 3.10
N ALA A 83 -7.24 9.56 2.04
CA ALA A 83 -7.30 8.99 0.70
C ALA A 83 -6.52 7.66 0.61
N PHE A 84 -5.43 7.56 1.35
CA PHE A 84 -4.55 6.39 1.34
C PHE A 84 -4.50 5.72 2.71
N GLY A 85 -4.47 4.39 2.72
CA GLY A 85 -4.13 3.58 3.89
C GLY A 85 -2.81 2.84 3.64
N LEU A 86 -1.92 2.79 4.62
CA LEU A 86 -0.62 2.14 4.48
C LEU A 86 -0.48 0.97 5.45
N VAL A 87 -0.12 -0.18 4.89
CA VAL A 87 0.30 -1.39 5.61
C VAL A 87 1.81 -1.51 5.42
N PHE A 88 2.55 -1.44 6.51
CA PHE A 88 4.01 -1.45 6.52
C PHE A 88 4.58 -2.87 6.49
N GLN A 89 5.83 -3.00 6.10
CA GLN A 89 6.64 -4.22 6.18
C GLN A 89 6.73 -4.74 7.61
N ALA A 90 7.07 -3.87 8.57
CA ALA A 90 6.94 -4.15 9.98
C ALA A 90 5.50 -3.83 10.41
N PHE A 91 4.89 -4.68 11.20
CA PHE A 91 3.46 -4.64 11.54
C PHE A 91 3.02 -3.35 12.24
N HIS A 92 3.93 -2.73 13.02
CA HIS A 92 3.72 -1.47 13.74
C HIS A 92 2.39 -1.42 14.54
N LEU A 93 1.99 -2.55 15.11
CA LEU A 93 0.88 -2.57 16.06
C LEU A 93 1.31 -1.91 17.37
N PHE A 94 0.39 -1.21 18.00
CA PHE A 94 0.61 -0.66 19.33
C PHE A 94 0.63 -1.80 20.36
N PRO A 95 1.77 -2.09 21.01
CA PRO A 95 1.92 -3.29 21.83
C PRO A 95 1.06 -3.25 23.11
N GLN A 96 0.70 -2.08 23.57
CA GLN A 96 -0.14 -1.86 24.75
C GLN A 96 -1.64 -1.99 24.49
N TYR A 97 -2.05 -2.16 23.23
CA TYR A 97 -3.44 -2.29 22.81
C TYR A 97 -3.71 -3.70 22.27
N THR A 98 -4.89 -4.21 22.53
CA THR A 98 -5.42 -5.43 21.90
C THR A 98 -5.58 -5.24 20.39
N VAL A 99 -5.83 -6.33 19.64
CA VAL A 99 -6.14 -6.26 18.21
C VAL A 99 -7.33 -5.33 17.97
N LEU A 100 -8.41 -5.48 18.72
CA LEU A 100 -9.60 -4.65 18.61
C LEU A 100 -9.30 -3.17 18.85
N GLU A 101 -8.53 -2.86 19.88
CA GLU A 101 -8.14 -1.48 20.19
C GLU A 101 -7.22 -0.89 19.12
N ASN A 102 -6.29 -1.68 18.57
CA ASN A 102 -5.46 -1.26 17.43
C ASN A 102 -6.33 -0.88 16.21
N VAL A 103 -7.38 -1.65 15.92
CA VAL A 103 -8.27 -1.41 14.79
C VAL A 103 -9.19 -0.22 15.03
N THR A 104 -9.68 -0.02 16.27
CA THR A 104 -10.63 1.05 16.59
C THR A 104 -9.97 2.40 16.87
N LEU A 105 -8.69 2.45 17.20
CA LEU A 105 -8.01 3.67 17.67
C LEU A 105 -8.12 4.83 16.68
N ALA A 106 -7.70 4.62 15.42
CA ALA A 106 -7.69 5.68 14.43
C ALA A 106 -9.10 6.19 14.07
N PRO A 107 -10.12 5.35 13.82
CA PRO A 107 -11.49 5.79 13.62
C PRO A 107 -12.06 6.56 14.83
N THR A 108 -11.73 6.15 16.07
CA THR A 108 -12.15 6.84 17.28
C THR A 108 -11.58 8.25 17.36
N LEU A 109 -10.26 8.39 17.14
CA LEU A 109 -9.60 9.70 17.12
C LEU A 109 -10.12 10.59 15.97
N ALA A 110 -10.49 9.98 14.85
CA ALA A 110 -11.10 10.67 13.71
C ALA A 110 -12.60 10.97 13.89
N LYS A 111 -13.22 10.55 15.00
CA LYS A 111 -14.65 10.71 15.31
C LYS A 111 -15.57 10.19 14.18
N LYS A 112 -15.24 9.01 13.63
CA LYS A 112 -15.96 8.42 12.48
C LYS A 112 -17.28 7.71 12.87
N GLY A 113 -17.65 7.67 14.13
CA GLY A 113 -18.87 7.04 14.64
C GLY A 113 -18.89 6.93 16.16
N THR A 114 -19.94 6.33 16.67
CA THR A 114 -20.06 6.01 18.11
C THR A 114 -19.11 4.85 18.47
N PRO A 115 -18.74 4.73 19.76
CA PRO A 115 -17.91 3.59 20.21
C PRO A 115 -18.50 2.21 19.87
N ALA A 116 -19.84 2.08 19.91
CA ALA A 116 -20.53 0.82 19.58
C ALA A 116 -20.40 0.49 18.10
N GLU A 117 -20.69 1.45 17.20
CA GLU A 117 -20.56 1.27 15.73
C GLU A 117 -19.11 0.97 15.32
N LEU A 118 -18.14 1.68 15.90
CA LEU A 118 -16.72 1.45 15.60
C LEU A 118 -16.25 0.09 16.07
N ARG A 119 -16.75 -0.38 17.22
CA ARG A 119 -16.46 -1.72 17.73
C ARG A 119 -17.02 -2.82 16.81
N GLU A 120 -18.27 -2.69 16.38
CA GLU A 120 -18.93 -3.63 15.47
C GLU A 120 -18.17 -3.72 14.15
N LYS A 121 -17.93 -2.60 13.49
CA LYS A 121 -17.12 -2.54 12.24
C LYS A 121 -15.73 -3.14 12.42
N ALA A 122 -15.07 -2.90 13.54
CA ALA A 122 -13.76 -3.45 13.80
C ALA A 122 -13.79 -4.96 13.97
N LEU A 123 -14.81 -5.52 14.63
CA LEU A 123 -14.98 -6.97 14.75
C LEU A 123 -15.22 -7.63 13.39
N ASP A 124 -16.00 -6.99 12.50
CA ASP A 124 -16.21 -7.48 11.13
C ASP A 124 -14.89 -7.48 10.32
N LEU A 125 -14.08 -6.43 10.45
CA LEU A 125 -12.77 -6.36 9.79
C LEU A 125 -11.79 -7.40 10.34
N ILE A 126 -11.79 -7.62 11.65
CA ILE A 126 -10.98 -8.65 12.32
C ILE A 126 -11.42 -10.05 11.85
N ALA A 127 -12.71 -10.29 11.74
CA ALA A 127 -13.25 -11.54 11.20
C ALA A 127 -12.85 -11.75 9.73
N LYS A 128 -12.94 -10.69 8.91
CA LYS A 128 -12.55 -10.69 7.49
C LYS A 128 -11.10 -11.13 7.29
N VAL A 129 -10.19 -10.71 8.16
CA VAL A 129 -8.78 -11.12 8.09
C VAL A 129 -8.50 -12.45 8.84
N GLY A 130 -9.54 -13.18 9.27
CA GLY A 130 -9.42 -14.48 9.92
C GLY A 130 -8.86 -14.44 11.35
N LEU A 131 -9.21 -13.41 12.14
CA LEU A 131 -8.70 -13.19 13.48
C LEU A 131 -9.81 -13.05 14.54
N SER A 132 -11.02 -13.61 14.30
CA SER A 132 -12.17 -13.48 15.20
C SER A 132 -11.87 -13.88 16.65
N ASP A 133 -11.09 -14.96 16.85
CA ASP A 133 -10.69 -15.50 18.14
C ASP A 133 -9.54 -14.69 18.80
N LYS A 134 -8.96 -13.73 18.09
CA LYS A 134 -7.81 -12.92 18.53
C LYS A 134 -8.16 -11.46 18.81
N ALA A 135 -9.43 -11.06 18.74
CA ALA A 135 -9.84 -9.67 18.92
C ALA A 135 -9.35 -9.04 20.25
N THR A 136 -9.30 -9.83 21.32
CA THR A 136 -8.83 -9.40 22.64
C THR A 136 -7.36 -9.73 22.94
N SER A 137 -6.64 -10.34 21.97
CA SER A 137 -5.23 -10.68 22.11
C SER A 137 -4.35 -9.44 21.94
N TYR A 138 -3.20 -9.44 22.61
CA TYR A 138 -2.16 -8.41 22.46
C TYR A 138 -1.17 -8.82 21.33
N PRO A 139 -0.53 -7.85 20.64
CA PRO A 139 0.39 -8.13 19.53
C PRO A 139 1.49 -9.14 19.86
N ASN A 140 2.06 -9.11 21.05
CA ASN A 140 3.14 -10.00 21.48
C ASN A 140 2.71 -11.47 21.61
N THR A 141 1.41 -11.77 21.60
CA THR A 141 0.87 -13.13 21.65
C THR A 141 0.49 -13.69 20.27
N LEU A 142 0.68 -12.88 19.22
CA LEU A 142 0.32 -13.21 17.84
C LEU A 142 1.54 -13.66 17.03
N SER A 143 1.34 -14.59 16.09
CA SER A 143 2.34 -14.88 15.06
C SER A 143 2.56 -13.67 14.14
N GLY A 144 3.69 -13.63 13.40
CA GLY A 144 3.97 -12.57 12.44
C GLY A 144 2.85 -12.38 11.42
N GLY A 145 2.33 -13.47 10.85
CA GLY A 145 1.20 -13.42 9.91
C GLY A 145 -0.09 -12.91 10.55
N GLN A 146 -0.36 -13.27 11.81
CA GLN A 146 -1.50 -12.72 12.56
C GLN A 146 -1.33 -11.21 12.83
N GLN A 147 -0.13 -10.77 13.20
CA GLN A 147 0.16 -9.34 13.38
C GLN A 147 -0.03 -8.56 12.08
N GLN A 148 0.44 -9.10 10.95
CA GLN A 148 0.27 -8.46 9.64
C GLN A 148 -1.20 -8.38 9.24
N ARG A 149 -1.97 -9.45 9.43
CA ARG A 149 -3.42 -9.43 9.17
C ARG A 149 -4.16 -8.44 10.08
N ALA A 150 -3.76 -8.29 11.33
CA ALA A 150 -4.29 -7.25 12.23
C ALA A 150 -3.92 -5.83 11.75
N ALA A 151 -2.70 -5.62 11.22
CA ALA A 151 -2.29 -4.35 10.62
C ALA A 151 -3.11 -4.01 9.36
N ILE A 152 -3.47 -5.03 8.55
CA ILE A 152 -4.39 -4.86 7.41
C ILE A 152 -5.78 -4.42 7.90
N ALA A 153 -6.35 -5.10 8.91
CA ALA A 153 -7.64 -4.72 9.48
C ALA A 153 -7.63 -3.29 10.02
N ARG A 154 -6.55 -2.88 10.69
CA ARG A 154 -6.35 -1.50 11.17
C ARG A 154 -6.35 -0.48 10.02
N ALA A 155 -5.66 -0.77 8.92
CA ALA A 155 -5.63 0.12 7.76
C ALA A 155 -7.02 0.24 7.10
N LEU A 156 -7.74 -0.87 6.97
CA LEU A 156 -9.11 -0.92 6.43
C LEU A 156 -10.11 -0.14 7.27
N ALA A 157 -9.92 -0.05 8.60
CA ALA A 157 -10.84 0.63 9.51
C ALA A 157 -10.99 2.14 9.22
N MET A 158 -10.02 2.74 8.56
CA MET A 158 -10.09 4.13 8.10
C MET A 158 -10.86 4.29 6.79
N GLU A 159 -11.28 3.19 6.14
CA GLU A 159 -11.99 3.17 4.86
C GLU A 159 -11.25 3.99 3.79
N PRO A 160 -9.97 3.68 3.51
CA PRO A 160 -9.21 4.43 2.52
C PRO A 160 -9.71 4.15 1.09
N ASP A 161 -9.55 5.13 0.22
CA ASP A 161 -9.85 5.01 -1.21
C ASP A 161 -8.83 4.10 -1.92
N VAL A 162 -7.56 4.18 -1.53
CA VAL A 162 -6.47 3.34 -2.04
C VAL A 162 -5.71 2.73 -0.87
N LEU A 163 -5.54 1.42 -0.88
CA LEU A 163 -4.77 0.71 0.13
C LEU A 163 -3.36 0.40 -0.40
N CYS A 164 -2.35 0.87 0.31
CA CYS A 164 -0.95 0.69 -0.04
C CYS A 164 -0.33 -0.39 0.86
N PHE A 165 0.45 -1.30 0.28
CA PHE A 165 1.19 -2.33 0.99
C PHE A 165 2.68 -2.19 0.69
N ASP A 166 3.49 -2.01 1.72
CA ASP A 166 4.94 -1.94 1.63
C ASP A 166 5.55 -3.26 2.06
N GLU A 167 5.83 -4.14 1.12
CA GLU A 167 6.41 -5.47 1.31
C GLU A 167 5.72 -6.28 2.45
N PRO A 168 4.41 -6.52 2.38
CA PRO A 168 3.63 -7.03 3.51
C PRO A 168 4.01 -8.45 3.95
N THR A 169 4.87 -9.14 3.22
CA THR A 169 5.24 -10.55 3.46
C THR A 169 6.73 -10.77 3.73
N SER A 170 7.58 -9.76 3.58
CA SER A 170 9.04 -9.91 3.63
C SER A 170 9.60 -10.37 4.99
N ALA A 171 8.85 -10.16 6.08
CA ALA A 171 9.22 -10.59 7.44
C ALA A 171 8.57 -11.92 7.86
N LEU A 172 7.98 -12.68 6.91
CA LEU A 172 7.19 -13.88 7.18
C LEU A 172 7.80 -15.12 6.54
N ASP A 173 7.55 -16.27 7.16
CA ASP A 173 7.84 -17.55 6.54
C ASP A 173 6.85 -17.85 5.38
N PRO A 174 7.16 -18.83 4.50
CA PRO A 174 6.32 -19.11 3.31
C PRO A 174 4.88 -19.49 3.62
N LEU A 175 4.59 -20.09 4.77
CA LEU A 175 3.24 -20.49 5.14
C LEU A 175 2.41 -19.26 5.53
N LEU A 176 2.97 -18.40 6.38
CA LEU A 176 2.34 -17.15 6.82
C LEU A 176 2.22 -16.14 5.66
N THR A 177 3.18 -16.12 4.73
CA THR A 177 3.12 -15.36 3.47
C THR A 177 1.83 -15.66 2.71
N LYS A 178 1.50 -16.95 2.52
CA LYS A 178 0.27 -17.35 1.81
C LYS A 178 -0.99 -16.84 2.49
N GLU A 179 -1.05 -16.85 3.83
CA GLU A 179 -2.20 -16.36 4.59
C GLU A 179 -2.42 -14.85 4.34
N VAL A 180 -1.35 -14.04 4.35
CA VAL A 180 -1.43 -12.60 4.10
C VAL A 180 -1.82 -12.31 2.66
N LEU A 181 -1.19 -12.99 1.68
CA LEU A 181 -1.54 -12.83 0.27
C LEU A 181 -3.00 -13.24 -0.04
N ASN A 182 -3.54 -14.23 0.66
CA ASN A 182 -4.95 -14.59 0.52
C ASN A 182 -5.88 -13.48 1.00
N VAL A 183 -5.53 -12.77 2.08
CA VAL A 183 -6.30 -11.59 2.51
C VAL A 183 -6.24 -10.49 1.42
N ILE A 184 -5.09 -10.24 0.80
CA ILE A 184 -4.98 -9.25 -0.29
C ILE A 184 -5.82 -9.66 -1.51
N ARG A 185 -5.84 -10.97 -1.87
CA ARG A 185 -6.72 -11.49 -2.94
C ARG A 185 -8.20 -11.29 -2.62
N LEU A 186 -8.63 -11.57 -1.38
CA LEU A 186 -9.99 -11.30 -0.93
C LEU A 186 -10.38 -9.82 -1.10
N LEU A 187 -9.48 -8.91 -0.74
CA LEU A 187 -9.71 -7.47 -0.92
C LEU A 187 -9.81 -7.07 -2.40
N LYS A 188 -9.08 -7.75 -3.30
CA LYS A 188 -9.25 -7.60 -4.75
C LYS A 188 -10.66 -8.00 -5.20
N GLU A 189 -11.13 -9.15 -4.77
CA GLU A 189 -12.46 -9.67 -5.10
C GLU A 189 -13.58 -8.70 -4.62
N GLU A 190 -13.33 -7.95 -3.55
CA GLU A 190 -14.20 -6.88 -3.07
C GLU A 190 -14.10 -5.58 -3.89
N GLY A 191 -13.27 -5.53 -4.91
CA GLY A 191 -13.07 -4.34 -5.76
C GLY A 191 -12.28 -3.23 -5.08
N ARG A 192 -11.40 -3.53 -4.12
CA ARG A 192 -10.52 -2.53 -3.49
C ARG A 192 -9.42 -2.10 -4.44
N THR A 193 -9.19 -0.79 -4.53
CA THR A 193 -8.04 -0.24 -5.26
C THR A 193 -6.79 -0.36 -4.40
N MET A 194 -5.73 -0.97 -4.93
CA MET A 194 -4.54 -1.28 -4.14
C MET A 194 -3.24 -1.03 -4.91
N ILE A 195 -2.20 -0.60 -4.17
CA ILE A 195 -0.82 -0.57 -4.64
C ILE A 195 -0.01 -1.49 -3.73
N VAL A 196 0.66 -2.48 -4.28
CA VAL A 196 1.40 -3.49 -3.53
C VAL A 196 2.86 -3.50 -3.95
N VAL A 197 3.75 -3.01 -3.09
CA VAL A 197 5.20 -3.24 -3.24
C VAL A 197 5.48 -4.65 -2.79
N THR A 198 6.06 -5.47 -3.65
CA THR A 198 6.27 -6.88 -3.34
C THR A 198 7.48 -7.48 -4.06
N HIS A 199 8.11 -8.48 -3.43
CA HIS A 199 9.06 -9.41 -4.04
C HIS A 199 8.43 -10.76 -4.39
N GLU A 200 7.13 -10.94 -4.13
CA GLU A 200 6.38 -12.14 -4.47
C GLU A 200 5.96 -12.11 -5.95
N MET A 201 6.85 -12.54 -6.86
CA MET A 201 6.59 -12.47 -8.31
C MET A 201 5.39 -13.31 -8.74
N GLY A 202 5.12 -14.44 -8.06
CA GLY A 202 3.92 -15.25 -8.27
C GLY A 202 2.64 -14.46 -7.97
N PHE A 203 2.61 -13.73 -6.86
CA PHE A 203 1.48 -12.87 -6.52
C PHE A 203 1.32 -11.73 -7.54
N ALA A 204 2.41 -11.03 -7.89
CA ALA A 204 2.36 -9.93 -8.85
C ALA A 204 1.83 -10.41 -10.21
N ARG A 205 2.19 -11.62 -10.65
CA ARG A 205 1.73 -12.24 -11.90
C ARG A 205 0.25 -12.61 -11.87
N GLU A 206 -0.23 -13.18 -10.76
CA GLU A 206 -1.58 -13.75 -10.67
C GLU A 206 -2.65 -12.75 -10.22
N ALA A 207 -2.27 -11.85 -9.31
CA ALA A 207 -3.24 -10.99 -8.63
C ALA A 207 -3.29 -9.56 -9.15
N SER A 208 -2.27 -9.08 -9.88
CA SER A 208 -2.24 -7.69 -10.34
C SER A 208 -3.01 -7.48 -11.65
N ASP A 209 -3.57 -6.30 -11.82
CA ASP A 209 -4.12 -5.82 -13.08
C ASP A 209 -3.05 -5.08 -13.89
N GLN A 210 -2.12 -4.42 -13.17
CA GLN A 210 -0.95 -3.77 -13.72
C GLN A 210 0.28 -4.07 -12.86
N VAL A 211 1.45 -4.09 -13.48
CA VAL A 211 2.75 -4.19 -12.82
C VAL A 211 3.63 -3.05 -13.30
N ALA A 212 4.19 -2.31 -12.35
CA ALA A 212 5.18 -1.27 -12.59
C ALA A 212 6.55 -1.76 -12.12
N PHE A 213 7.55 -1.67 -12.97
CA PHE A 213 8.95 -1.93 -12.63
C PHE A 213 9.66 -0.62 -12.35
N LEU A 214 10.05 -0.40 -11.09
CA LEU A 214 10.80 0.76 -10.64
C LEU A 214 12.31 0.45 -10.71
N SER A 215 13.06 1.27 -11.44
CA SER A 215 14.51 1.18 -11.54
C SER A 215 15.11 2.54 -11.80
N GLY A 216 16.23 2.86 -11.14
CA GLY A 216 16.86 4.18 -11.23
C GLY A 216 15.98 5.32 -10.72
N GLY A 217 15.06 5.07 -9.79
CA GLY A 217 14.16 6.10 -9.25
C GLY A 217 12.98 6.47 -10.13
N THR A 218 12.76 5.78 -11.26
CA THR A 218 11.64 6.03 -12.18
C THR A 218 10.90 4.73 -12.54
N VAL A 219 9.68 4.84 -13.08
CA VAL A 219 8.96 3.69 -13.64
C VAL A 219 9.55 3.37 -15.01
N ALA A 220 10.46 2.38 -15.05
CA ALA A 220 11.14 1.98 -16.28
C ALA A 220 10.21 1.17 -17.22
N GLU A 221 9.29 0.39 -16.66
CA GLU A 221 8.23 -0.29 -17.43
C GLU A 221 6.92 -0.34 -16.64
N LEU A 222 5.81 -0.19 -17.35
CA LEU A 222 4.44 -0.34 -16.86
C LEU A 222 3.65 -1.14 -17.88
N GLY A 223 2.91 -2.15 -17.43
CA GLY A 223 2.10 -2.97 -18.30
C GLY A 223 1.27 -4.00 -17.55
N THR A 224 0.60 -4.87 -18.31
CA THR A 224 -0.06 -6.04 -17.73
C THR A 224 0.97 -7.03 -17.18
N PRO A 225 0.58 -7.92 -16.25
CA PRO A 225 1.50 -8.99 -15.82
C PRO A 225 2.12 -9.76 -16.97
N GLN A 226 1.36 -10.03 -18.05
CA GLN A 226 1.86 -10.72 -19.23
C GLN A 226 2.95 -9.90 -19.94
N ASP A 227 2.79 -8.58 -20.08
CA ASP A 227 3.81 -7.74 -20.72
C ASP A 227 5.10 -7.72 -19.91
N ILE A 228 4.99 -7.57 -18.59
CA ILE A 228 6.15 -7.44 -17.69
C ILE A 228 6.91 -8.77 -17.54
N PHE A 229 6.21 -9.88 -17.34
CA PHE A 229 6.85 -11.16 -17.00
C PHE A 229 7.18 -12.04 -18.20
N GLU A 230 6.49 -11.89 -19.35
CA GLU A 230 6.69 -12.73 -20.54
C GLU A 230 7.33 -11.96 -21.68
N ARG A 231 7.21 -10.63 -21.72
CA ARG A 231 7.67 -9.77 -22.80
C ARG A 231 8.42 -8.53 -22.29
N PRO A 232 9.37 -8.68 -21.34
CA PRO A 232 10.10 -7.55 -20.79
C PRO A 232 10.88 -6.82 -21.90
N LYS A 233 10.73 -5.49 -21.97
CA LYS A 233 11.32 -4.66 -23.03
C LYS A 233 12.69 -4.12 -22.66
N THR A 234 12.88 -3.72 -21.38
CA THR A 234 14.13 -3.12 -20.93
C THR A 234 15.13 -4.19 -20.47
N GLU A 235 16.42 -3.95 -20.74
CA GLU A 235 17.48 -4.84 -20.24
C GLU A 235 17.48 -4.93 -18.70
N ALA A 236 17.12 -3.84 -18.01
CA ALA A 236 17.05 -3.80 -16.58
C ALA A 236 16.01 -4.78 -16.04
N LEU A 237 14.79 -4.78 -16.60
CA LEU A 237 13.73 -5.72 -16.20
C LEU A 237 14.10 -7.17 -16.56
N GLN A 238 14.67 -7.40 -17.77
CA GLN A 238 15.13 -8.74 -18.18
C GLN A 238 16.17 -9.31 -17.22
N ARG A 239 17.09 -8.48 -16.72
CA ARG A 239 18.08 -8.87 -15.72
C ARG A 239 17.43 -9.17 -14.38
N PHE A 240 16.57 -8.28 -13.90
CA PHE A 240 15.85 -8.42 -12.62
C PHE A 240 15.01 -9.71 -12.55
N LEU A 241 14.38 -10.12 -13.65
CA LEU A 241 13.54 -11.32 -13.68
C LEU A 241 14.33 -12.63 -13.76
N ARG A 242 15.66 -12.59 -14.00
CA ARG A 242 16.54 -13.77 -14.05
C ARG A 242 17.22 -14.05 -12.70
N GLU A 243 17.26 -13.08 -11.81
CA GLU A 243 17.78 -13.20 -10.45
C GLU A 243 16.77 -13.88 -9.51
#